data_4670587f2df41d09ec7a9b6e87d57f4a
#
_entry.id   4670587f2df41d09ec7a9b6e87d57f4a
#
_cell.length_a   1.000
_cell.length_b   1.000
_cell.length_c   1.000
_cell.angle_alpha   90.00
_cell.angle_beta   90.00
_cell.angle_gamma   90.00
#
_symmetry.space_group_name_H-M   'P 1'
#
loop_
_entity.id
_entity.type
_entity.pdbx_description
1 polymer ?
#
loop_
_entity_poly.entity_id
_entity_poly.type
_entity_poly.pdbx_seq_one_letter_code
_entity_poly.pdbx_strand_id
1 'polypeptide(L)'
;MLLAVATRERAACLGRHVGAILVADQRIIATGYNGTPTGFPNCDEGGCHRCANPESYAEGRGYDVCICVHAEQNALLQAAKIGYSVQGSHCYSTLRPCFGCLKELYQAGVTAIRYLNEWAPSDPIEAQAYDALLGELAGRGVVVAPLELPEGLLDLR
;
A
#
# COMPACT_ATOMS: atom_id res chain seq x y z
N MET A 1 -3.07 7.93 10.49
CA MET A 1 -2.31 6.65 10.54
C MET A 1 -3.04 5.56 11.35
N LEU A 2 -3.51 5.78 12.57
CA LEU A 2 -4.20 4.74 13.36
C LEU A 2 -5.35 4.04 12.61
N LEU A 3 -6.12 4.77 11.82
CA LEU A 3 -7.18 4.19 11.00
C LEU A 3 -6.64 3.31 9.86
N ALA A 4 -5.45 3.60 9.32
CA ALA A 4 -4.79 2.70 8.39
C ALA A 4 -4.33 1.40 9.11
N VAL A 5 -3.84 1.50 10.35
CA VAL A 5 -3.50 0.34 11.18
C VAL A 5 -4.75 -0.50 11.46
N ALA A 6 -5.86 0.11 11.86
CA ALA A 6 -7.12 -0.61 12.06
C ALA A 6 -7.64 -1.28 10.78
N THR A 7 -7.51 -0.59 9.64
CA THR A 7 -7.87 -1.13 8.31
C THR A 7 -7.02 -2.35 7.95
N ARG A 8 -5.73 -2.37 8.31
CA ARG A 8 -4.81 -3.48 8.09
C ARG A 8 -5.31 -4.81 8.69
N GLU A 9 -6.03 -4.76 9.80
CA GLU A 9 -6.54 -5.97 10.49
C GLU A 9 -7.57 -6.75 9.65
N ARG A 10 -8.07 -6.16 8.56
CA ARG A 10 -8.94 -6.84 7.59
C ARG A 10 -8.18 -7.62 6.53
N ALA A 11 -6.85 -7.45 6.43
CA ALA A 11 -6.04 -8.14 5.44
C ALA A 11 -6.05 -9.65 5.67
N ALA A 12 -6.27 -10.42 4.61
CA ALA A 12 -6.25 -11.88 4.62
C ALA A 12 -5.00 -12.45 3.88
N CYS A 13 -4.01 -11.62 3.59
CA CYS A 13 -2.79 -12.04 2.91
C CYS A 13 -1.91 -12.87 3.86
N LEU A 14 -1.38 -14.00 3.41
CA LEU A 14 -0.43 -14.82 4.18
C LEU A 14 0.95 -14.16 4.34
N GLY A 15 1.23 -13.14 3.54
CA GLY A 15 2.44 -12.32 3.67
C GLY A 15 2.26 -11.19 4.69
N ARG A 16 2.72 -10.00 4.34
CA ARG A 16 2.54 -8.82 5.20
C ARG A 16 1.12 -8.30 5.11
N HIS A 17 0.52 -7.99 6.26
CA HIS A 17 -0.73 -7.24 6.31
C HIS A 17 -0.44 -5.75 6.14
N VAL A 18 -1.12 -5.11 5.21
CA VAL A 18 -0.99 -3.68 4.92
C VAL A 18 -2.38 -3.04 4.89
N GLY A 19 -2.47 -1.86 5.46
CA GLY A 19 -3.67 -1.01 5.40
C GLY A 19 -3.31 0.37 4.89
N ALA A 20 -4.18 0.95 4.08
CA ALA A 20 -4.03 2.28 3.53
C ALA A 20 -5.34 3.07 3.63
N ILE A 21 -5.23 4.38 3.78
CA ILE A 21 -6.37 5.30 3.70
C ILE A 21 -6.03 6.48 2.78
N LEU A 22 -7.02 6.97 2.07
CA LEU A 22 -6.94 8.21 1.31
C LEU A 22 -7.72 9.31 2.04
N VAL A 23 -7.10 10.47 2.16
CA VAL A 23 -7.64 11.62 2.90
C VAL A 23 -7.64 12.84 2.00
N ALA A 24 -8.80 13.47 1.82
CA ALA A 24 -8.95 14.76 1.18
C ALA A 24 -9.74 15.69 2.11
N ASP A 25 -9.37 16.96 2.17
CA ASP A 25 -10.04 17.97 3.02
C ASP A 25 -10.24 17.50 4.48
N GLN A 26 -9.20 16.87 5.04
CA GLN A 26 -9.18 16.30 6.40
C GLN A 26 -10.22 15.18 6.64
N ARG A 27 -10.80 14.61 5.58
CA ARG A 27 -11.78 13.51 5.64
C ARG A 27 -11.22 12.27 4.96
N ILE A 28 -11.48 11.10 5.52
CA ILE A 28 -11.19 9.84 4.86
C ILE A 28 -12.20 9.67 3.74
N ILE A 29 -11.69 9.51 2.51
CA ILE A 29 -12.50 9.30 1.30
C ILE A 29 -12.47 7.85 0.84
N ALA A 30 -11.45 7.08 1.19
CA ALA A 30 -11.37 5.66 0.89
C ALA A 30 -10.42 4.96 1.86
N THR A 31 -10.63 3.66 2.02
CA THR A 31 -9.76 2.75 2.77
C THR A 31 -9.38 1.56 1.89
N GLY A 32 -8.26 0.93 2.17
CA GLY A 32 -7.84 -0.29 1.49
C GLY A 32 -6.98 -1.16 2.39
N TYR A 33 -7.09 -2.45 2.23
CA TYR A 33 -6.20 -3.45 2.81
C TYR A 33 -5.84 -4.47 1.74
N ASN A 34 -4.71 -5.13 1.89
CA ASN A 34 -4.28 -6.08 0.89
C ASN A 34 -4.98 -7.44 1.02
N GLY A 35 -5.33 -8.02 -0.11
CA GLY A 35 -6.04 -9.30 -0.19
C GLY A 35 -6.40 -9.66 -1.60
N THR A 36 -6.95 -10.86 -1.78
CA THR A 36 -7.42 -11.35 -3.08
C THR A 36 -8.58 -10.50 -3.60
N PRO A 37 -8.83 -10.46 -4.92
CA PRO A 37 -9.96 -9.75 -5.50
C PRO A 37 -11.30 -10.23 -4.93
N THR A 38 -12.27 -9.32 -4.88
CA THR A 38 -13.62 -9.64 -4.39
C THR A 38 -14.22 -10.84 -5.12
N GLY A 39 -14.70 -11.81 -4.35
CA GLY A 39 -15.32 -13.04 -4.87
C GLY A 39 -14.33 -14.19 -5.09
N PHE A 40 -13.02 -13.94 -4.95
CA PHE A 40 -12.01 -15.01 -4.91
C PHE A 40 -11.88 -15.57 -3.48
N PRO A 41 -11.46 -16.83 -3.31
CA PRO A 41 -11.07 -17.34 -2.00
C PRO A 41 -9.99 -16.43 -1.38
N ASN A 42 -10.03 -16.26 -0.06
CA ASN A 42 -9.00 -15.52 0.65
C ASN A 42 -7.61 -16.17 0.51
N CYS A 43 -6.57 -15.40 0.75
CA CYS A 43 -5.20 -15.87 0.64
C CYS A 43 -4.92 -17.04 1.62
N ASP A 44 -5.44 -16.96 2.84
CA ASP A 44 -5.40 -18.00 3.87
C ASP A 44 -6.27 -19.23 3.54
N GLU A 45 -7.21 -19.11 2.60
CA GLU A 45 -8.02 -20.20 2.03
C GLU A 45 -7.38 -20.80 0.76
N GLY A 46 -6.14 -20.42 0.42
CA GLY A 46 -5.42 -20.89 -0.76
C GLY A 46 -5.71 -20.08 -2.03
N GLY A 47 -6.39 -18.95 -1.93
CA GLY A 47 -6.80 -18.14 -3.09
C GLY A 47 -5.63 -17.52 -3.86
N CYS A 48 -4.43 -17.41 -3.27
CA CYS A 48 -3.23 -16.91 -3.94
C CYS A 48 -2.14 -17.97 -4.00
N HIS A 49 -1.86 -18.50 -5.20
CA HIS A 49 -0.82 -19.53 -5.41
C HIS A 49 0.56 -19.04 -4.93
N ARG A 50 0.94 -17.78 -5.24
CA ARG A 50 2.25 -17.22 -4.82
C ARG A 50 2.39 -17.21 -3.30
N CYS A 51 1.36 -16.76 -2.58
CA CYS A 51 1.40 -16.66 -1.13
C CYS A 51 1.31 -18.04 -0.44
N ALA A 52 0.65 -19.01 -1.07
CA ALA A 52 0.58 -20.39 -0.57
C ALA A 52 1.87 -21.19 -0.81
N ASN A 53 2.73 -20.74 -1.73
CA ASN A 53 3.98 -21.44 -2.11
C ASN A 53 5.17 -20.47 -2.16
N PRO A 54 5.46 -19.73 -1.07
CA PRO A 54 6.50 -18.70 -1.08
C PRO A 54 7.90 -19.26 -1.37
N GLU A 55 8.16 -20.51 -0.99
CA GLU A 55 9.41 -21.23 -1.20
C GLU A 55 9.70 -21.55 -2.69
N SER A 56 8.68 -21.54 -3.54
CA SER A 56 8.82 -21.76 -5.00
C SER A 56 9.37 -20.54 -5.73
N TYR A 57 9.54 -19.42 -5.03
CA TYR A 57 10.02 -18.16 -5.58
C TYR A 57 11.30 -17.72 -4.87
N ALA A 58 12.26 -17.16 -5.61
CA ALA A 58 13.40 -16.52 -4.98
C ALA A 58 12.93 -15.36 -4.07
N GLU A 59 13.72 -15.05 -3.05
CA GLU A 59 13.41 -13.97 -2.10
C GLU A 59 13.10 -12.66 -2.83
N GLY A 60 11.98 -12.03 -2.49
CA GLY A 60 11.53 -10.78 -3.12
C GLY A 60 10.95 -10.93 -4.52
N ARG A 61 10.75 -12.16 -5.04
CA ARG A 61 10.25 -12.40 -6.40
C ARG A 61 8.82 -12.93 -6.43
N GLY A 62 8.23 -12.93 -7.62
CA GLY A 62 6.90 -13.46 -7.91
C GLY A 62 5.75 -12.55 -7.45
N TYR A 63 6.01 -11.28 -7.15
CA TYR A 63 4.94 -10.33 -6.80
C TYR A 63 4.09 -9.92 -8.00
N ASP A 64 4.60 -10.02 -9.20
CA ASP A 64 3.90 -9.80 -10.47
C ASP A 64 2.82 -10.85 -10.76
N VAL A 65 2.96 -12.06 -10.19
CA VAL A 65 1.95 -13.13 -10.27
C VAL A 65 1.16 -13.30 -8.97
N CYS A 66 1.38 -12.45 -7.98
CA CYS A 66 0.57 -12.41 -6.77
C CYS A 66 -0.78 -11.76 -7.08
N ILE A 67 -1.89 -12.48 -6.89
CA ILE A 67 -3.21 -11.95 -7.18
C ILE A 67 -3.74 -11.01 -6.09
N CYS A 68 -3.06 -10.92 -4.94
CA CYS A 68 -3.46 -9.98 -3.90
C CYS A 68 -3.30 -8.54 -4.39
N VAL A 69 -4.39 -7.81 -4.40
CA VAL A 69 -4.40 -6.38 -4.66
C VAL A 69 -3.80 -5.66 -3.46
N HIS A 70 -2.89 -4.72 -3.67
CA HIS A 70 -2.24 -4.00 -2.58
C HIS A 70 -3.21 -3.04 -1.88
N ALA A 71 -2.90 -2.67 -0.65
CA ALA A 71 -3.77 -1.80 0.16
C ALA A 71 -4.01 -0.44 -0.50
N GLU A 72 -2.96 0.16 -1.05
CA GLU A 72 -3.03 1.44 -1.75
C GLU A 72 -3.88 1.34 -3.02
N GLN A 73 -3.71 0.26 -3.80
CA GLN A 73 -4.53 -0.03 -4.99
C GLN A 73 -6.00 -0.19 -4.59
N ASN A 74 -6.28 -0.98 -3.54
CA ASN A 74 -7.65 -1.17 -3.06
C ASN A 74 -8.28 0.15 -2.59
N ALA A 75 -7.51 1.06 -1.96
CA ALA A 75 -8.01 2.38 -1.59
C ALA A 75 -8.37 3.22 -2.83
N LEU A 76 -7.52 3.23 -3.87
CA LEU A 76 -7.80 3.91 -5.14
C LEU A 76 -9.01 3.31 -5.85
N LEU A 77 -9.08 1.98 -5.95
CA LEU A 77 -10.19 1.26 -6.59
C LEU A 77 -11.50 1.46 -5.84
N GLN A 78 -11.48 1.52 -4.50
CA GLN A 78 -12.66 1.84 -3.70
C GLN A 78 -13.15 3.25 -3.99
N ALA A 79 -12.25 4.25 -3.99
CA ALA A 79 -12.62 5.63 -4.34
C ALA A 79 -13.25 5.69 -5.74
N ALA A 80 -12.65 5.03 -6.73
CA ALA A 80 -13.20 4.95 -8.08
C ALA A 80 -14.58 4.28 -8.13
N LYS A 81 -14.77 3.17 -7.39
CA LYS A 81 -16.04 2.44 -7.34
C LYS A 81 -17.19 3.26 -6.77
N ILE A 82 -16.92 4.12 -5.80
CA ILE A 82 -17.95 4.98 -5.18
C ILE A 82 -18.00 6.40 -5.79
N GLY A 83 -17.16 6.69 -6.80
CA GLY A 83 -17.17 7.96 -7.53
C GLY A 83 -16.51 9.13 -6.80
N TYR A 84 -15.60 8.88 -5.86
CA TYR A 84 -14.87 9.94 -5.17
C TYR A 84 -13.57 10.30 -5.90
N SER A 85 -13.35 11.58 -6.13
CA SER A 85 -12.07 12.09 -6.64
C SER A 85 -10.99 11.92 -5.58
N VAL A 86 -9.83 11.42 -6.01
CA VAL A 86 -8.63 11.33 -5.17
C VAL A 86 -7.61 12.43 -5.51
N GLN A 87 -7.95 13.33 -6.44
CA GLN A 87 -7.11 14.45 -6.84
C GLN A 87 -6.77 15.32 -5.63
N GLY A 88 -5.48 15.57 -5.40
CA GLY A 88 -4.99 16.38 -4.28
C GLY A 88 -5.02 15.69 -2.92
N SER A 89 -5.45 14.43 -2.84
CA SER A 89 -5.52 13.70 -1.58
C SER A 89 -4.14 13.30 -1.05
N HIS A 90 -4.11 12.89 0.22
CA HIS A 90 -2.97 12.28 0.89
C HIS A 90 -3.23 10.79 1.14
N CYS A 91 -2.21 9.96 0.89
CA CYS A 91 -2.23 8.54 1.24
C CYS A 91 -1.48 8.29 2.55
N TYR A 92 -2.09 7.54 3.45
CA TYR A 92 -1.44 7.02 4.67
C TYR A 92 -1.46 5.51 4.59
N SER A 93 -0.27 4.90 4.50
CA SER A 93 -0.09 3.44 4.43
C SER A 93 0.71 2.92 5.62
N THR A 94 0.39 1.73 6.10
CA THR A 94 1.15 1.10 7.19
C THR A 94 2.52 0.59 6.75
N LEU A 95 2.75 0.48 5.45
CA LEU A 95 4.02 0.09 4.84
C LEU A 95 4.37 1.07 3.72
N ARG A 96 5.66 1.35 3.52
CA ARG A 96 6.13 2.15 2.40
C ARG A 96 5.64 1.52 1.09
N PRO A 97 4.90 2.27 0.24
CA PRO A 97 4.32 1.72 -0.98
C PRO A 97 5.37 1.21 -1.96
N CYS A 98 5.10 0.11 -2.63
CA CYS A 98 5.98 -0.43 -3.67
C CYS A 98 6.00 0.46 -4.93
N PHE A 99 6.91 0.15 -5.86
CA PHE A 99 7.10 0.89 -7.11
C PHE A 99 5.78 1.06 -7.91
N GLY A 100 4.98 0.00 -8.02
CA GLY A 100 3.69 0.04 -8.70
C GLY A 100 2.71 0.98 -8.02
N CYS A 101 2.52 0.82 -6.70
CA CYS A 101 1.62 1.67 -5.92
C CYS A 101 2.02 3.14 -5.95
N LEU A 102 3.33 3.48 -5.90
CA LEU A 102 3.79 4.86 -6.02
C LEU A 102 3.38 5.49 -7.36
N LYS A 103 3.55 4.77 -8.46
CA LYS A 103 3.14 5.26 -9.80
C LYS A 103 1.63 5.48 -9.87
N GLU A 104 0.85 4.53 -9.36
CA GLU A 104 -0.62 4.59 -9.41
C GLU A 104 -1.15 5.73 -8.53
N LEU A 105 -0.63 5.90 -7.31
CA LEU A 105 -0.99 7.00 -6.43
C LEU A 105 -0.69 8.35 -7.08
N TYR A 106 0.50 8.51 -7.67
CA TYR A 106 0.88 9.74 -8.38
C TYR A 106 -0.04 10.00 -9.57
N GLN A 107 -0.26 8.98 -10.43
CA GLN A 107 -1.12 9.10 -11.60
C GLN A 107 -2.57 9.43 -11.25
N ALA A 108 -3.04 8.99 -10.09
CA ALA A 108 -4.37 9.33 -9.57
C ALA A 108 -4.45 10.73 -8.96
N GLY A 109 -3.32 11.45 -8.84
CA GLY A 109 -3.27 12.83 -8.33
C GLY A 109 -3.06 12.94 -6.81
N VAL A 110 -2.59 11.87 -6.15
CA VAL A 110 -2.19 11.92 -4.73
C VAL A 110 -0.93 12.78 -4.61
N THR A 111 -0.91 13.72 -3.66
CA THR A 111 0.15 14.72 -3.51
C THR A 111 1.08 14.47 -2.32
N ALA A 112 0.65 13.66 -1.36
CA ALA A 112 1.48 13.26 -0.24
C ALA A 112 1.24 11.80 0.15
N ILE A 113 2.31 11.09 0.44
CA ILE A 113 2.29 9.69 0.86
C ILE A 113 3.05 9.60 2.18
N ARG A 114 2.38 9.14 3.23
CA ARG A 114 2.96 8.93 4.56
C ARG A 114 2.87 7.46 4.91
N TYR A 115 3.94 6.89 5.42
CA TYR A 115 3.98 5.48 5.78
C TYR A 115 4.53 5.26 7.18
N LEU A 116 4.19 4.12 7.78
CA LEU A 116 4.60 3.77 9.14
C LEU A 116 5.90 2.95 9.15
N ASN A 117 5.97 1.92 8.32
CA ASN A 117 7.12 1.01 8.27
C ASN A 117 7.86 1.13 6.95
N GLU A 118 9.17 1.04 7.02
CA GLU A 118 10.03 1.03 5.83
C GLU A 118 9.90 -0.27 5.03
N TRP A 119 10.02 -0.12 3.73
CA TRP A 119 10.18 -1.19 2.78
C TRP A 119 11.02 -0.70 1.59
N ALA A 120 11.84 -1.57 1.04
CA ALA A 120 12.58 -1.33 -0.19
C ALA A 120 12.74 -2.66 -0.96
N PRO A 121 12.93 -2.62 -2.29
CA PRO A 121 13.30 -3.80 -3.05
C PRO A 121 14.61 -4.40 -2.54
N SER A 122 14.71 -5.74 -2.51
CA SER A 122 15.93 -6.45 -2.13
C SER A 122 16.95 -6.54 -3.27
N ASP A 123 16.49 -6.49 -4.52
CA ASP A 123 17.35 -6.49 -5.71
C ASP A 123 17.97 -5.10 -5.91
N PRO A 124 19.32 -4.97 -6.07
CA PRO A 124 19.98 -3.68 -6.20
C PRO A 124 19.54 -2.86 -7.43
N ILE A 125 19.20 -3.52 -8.54
CA ILE A 125 18.74 -2.83 -9.76
C ILE A 125 17.34 -2.29 -9.55
N GLU A 126 16.46 -3.09 -8.93
CA GLU A 126 15.11 -2.65 -8.57
C GLU A 126 15.15 -1.52 -7.52
N ALA A 127 16.07 -1.58 -6.54
CA ALA A 127 16.26 -0.54 -5.55
C ALA A 127 16.71 0.79 -6.20
N GLN A 128 17.66 0.75 -7.14
CA GLN A 128 18.09 1.94 -7.88
C GLN A 128 16.92 2.55 -8.68
N ALA A 129 16.12 1.74 -9.35
CA ALA A 129 14.96 2.22 -10.09
C ALA A 129 13.91 2.82 -9.15
N TYR A 130 13.73 2.23 -7.97
CA TYR A 130 12.82 2.72 -6.94
C TYR A 130 13.27 4.09 -6.40
N ASP A 131 14.55 4.26 -6.11
CA ASP A 131 15.12 5.53 -5.64
C ASP A 131 15.02 6.62 -6.72
N ALA A 132 15.24 6.26 -7.99
CA ALA A 132 15.05 7.18 -9.11
C ALA A 132 13.60 7.67 -9.19
N LEU A 133 12.60 6.78 -9.02
CA LEU A 133 11.19 7.15 -8.98
C LEU A 133 10.89 8.10 -7.82
N LEU A 134 11.44 7.85 -6.63
CA LEU A 134 11.26 8.73 -5.47
C LEU A 134 11.83 10.14 -5.74
N GLY A 135 13.02 10.23 -6.36
CA GLY A 135 13.62 11.49 -6.78
C GLY A 135 12.73 12.26 -7.77
N GLU A 136 12.16 11.56 -8.76
CA GLU A 136 11.22 12.14 -9.73
C GLU A 136 9.94 12.65 -9.06
N LEU A 137 9.38 11.90 -8.12
CA LEU A 137 8.20 12.31 -7.36
C LEU A 137 8.49 13.57 -6.52
N ALA A 138 9.62 13.59 -5.82
CA ALA A 138 10.06 14.73 -5.03
C ALA A 138 10.26 15.99 -5.90
N GLY A 139 10.89 15.85 -7.07
CA GLY A 139 11.06 16.91 -8.05
C GLY A 139 9.73 17.51 -8.57
N ARG A 140 8.63 16.76 -8.46
CA ARG A 140 7.27 17.18 -8.81
C ARG A 140 6.44 17.62 -7.60
N GLY A 141 7.06 17.77 -6.44
CA GLY A 141 6.41 18.24 -5.22
C GLY A 141 5.58 17.17 -4.48
N VAL A 142 5.71 15.89 -4.85
CA VAL A 142 5.06 14.82 -4.11
C VAL A 142 5.91 14.41 -2.91
N VAL A 143 5.34 14.45 -1.72
CA VAL A 143 6.03 14.09 -0.48
C VAL A 143 5.83 12.61 -0.21
N VAL A 144 6.92 11.83 -0.19
CA VAL A 144 6.92 10.43 0.26
C VAL A 144 7.83 10.34 1.48
N ALA A 145 7.25 10.17 2.67
CA ALA A 145 8.03 10.20 3.90
C ALA A 145 7.41 9.35 5.03
N PRO A 146 8.24 8.83 5.96
CA PRO A 146 7.73 8.18 7.14
C PRO A 146 6.87 9.12 7.99
N LEU A 147 5.96 8.55 8.75
CA LEU A 147 5.18 9.24 9.76
C LEU A 147 5.53 8.65 11.13
N GLU A 148 6.21 9.43 11.94
CA GLU A 148 6.46 9.08 13.33
C GLU A 148 5.18 9.22 14.14
N LEU A 149 4.84 8.20 14.91
CA LEU A 149 3.75 8.25 15.87
C LEU A 149 4.31 8.52 17.27
N PRO A 150 3.56 9.26 18.12
CA PRO A 150 3.92 9.38 19.51
C PRO A 150 4.09 8.02 20.16
N GLU A 151 5.07 7.90 21.07
CA GLU A 151 5.34 6.67 21.80
C GLU A 151 4.09 6.19 22.55
N GLY A 152 3.79 4.90 22.51
CA GLY A 152 2.61 4.32 23.14
C GLY A 152 1.28 4.51 22.39
N LEU A 153 1.24 5.25 21.29
CA LEU A 153 -0.02 5.49 20.56
C LEU A 153 -0.58 4.20 19.90
N LEU A 154 0.27 3.22 19.60
CA LEU A 154 -0.13 1.91 19.08
C LEU A 154 -0.43 0.87 20.16
N ASP A 155 -0.14 1.17 21.42
CA ASP A 155 -0.45 0.32 22.57
C ASP A 155 -1.94 0.46 22.94
N LEU A 156 -2.81 0.29 21.98
CA LEU A 156 -4.25 0.22 22.21
C LEU A 156 -4.53 -1.05 23.03
N ARG A 157 -4.78 -0.88 24.32
CA ARG A 157 -5.22 -1.92 25.23
C ARG A 157 -6.65 -2.32 24.95
#